data_dc57ff9763777c0487ffae2e8ccc1ddc
#
_entry.id   dc57ff9763777c0487ffae2e8ccc1ddc
#
_cell.length_a   1.000
_cell.length_b   1.000
_cell.length_c   1.000
_cell.angle_alpha   90.00
_cell.angle_beta   90.00
_cell.angle_gamma   90.00
#
_symmetry.space_group_name_H-M   'P 1'
#
loop_
_entity.id
_entity.type
_entity.pdbx_description
1 polymer ?
#
loop_
_entity_poly.entity_id
_entity_poly.type
_entity_poly.pdbx_seq_one_letter_code
_entity_poly.pdbx_strand_id
1 'polypeptide(L)'
;LAAGEHTEVPLPTVSGGEGGQVWLTVSVRLAHELPWAGAGHEIAWGQGLLAEAAPAPAPAPQRPVTERGRVRLGPGLFDARTGRLLCLDGLATGTPRLGAWRAPTDNDEGTHGVPVAPFWRALGLDRLTERCLSVRADGDAFQVRTRVAPAASDVGLEVTYRWSAAAGTLWLDLQARAVGQWPCPLPRIGLDLALPGDLDAVQWFGRGPGEAYRDVDQGTRVGRFTDTVAGLQVPYLRPQENGHRIGTRWLELRGADGAGLRVSGGGPTFGFTARRWDDHALDAARHPHELVAGERVHLRLDADHHGTGSASCGPGVLPQHQLTPGLHSLRVGLSRLPG
;
A
#
# COMPACT_ATOMS: atom_id res chain seq x y z
N LEU A 1 14.12 27.83 -27.03
CA LEU A 1 13.48 29.01 -26.43
C LEU A 1 14.54 29.80 -25.70
N ALA A 2 14.54 31.11 -25.86
CA ALA A 2 15.36 32.00 -25.05
C ALA A 2 14.71 32.22 -23.67
N ALA A 3 15.49 32.75 -22.72
CA ALA A 3 14.98 33.01 -21.39
C ALA A 3 13.77 33.96 -21.44
N GLY A 4 12.67 33.59 -20.82
CA GLY A 4 11.42 34.34 -20.82
C GLY A 4 10.49 34.09 -22.02
N GLU A 5 10.91 33.33 -23.02
CA GLU A 5 10.04 32.94 -24.13
C GLU A 5 9.14 31.75 -23.77
N HIS A 6 7.98 31.69 -24.41
CA HIS A 6 7.03 30.58 -24.33
C HIS A 6 6.65 30.11 -25.74
N THR A 7 6.23 28.87 -25.85
CA THR A 7 5.68 28.29 -27.07
C THR A 7 4.58 27.32 -26.72
N GLU A 8 3.62 27.20 -27.63
CA GLU A 8 2.56 26.20 -27.54
C GLU A 8 2.97 24.98 -28.36
N VAL A 9 2.85 23.81 -27.73
CA VAL A 9 3.08 22.53 -28.42
C VAL A 9 1.76 21.77 -28.47
N PRO A 10 1.25 21.42 -29.66
CA PRO A 10 0.01 20.66 -29.76
C PRO A 10 0.17 19.28 -29.11
N LEU A 11 -0.80 18.88 -28.32
CA LEU A 11 -0.82 17.54 -27.77
C LEU A 11 -1.08 16.51 -28.88
N PRO A 12 -0.44 15.33 -28.82
CA PRO A 12 -0.69 14.27 -29.78
C PRO A 12 -2.16 13.79 -29.69
N THR A 13 -2.75 13.51 -30.84
CA THR A 13 -4.06 12.85 -30.87
C THR A 13 -3.88 11.43 -30.41
N VAL A 14 -4.52 11.07 -29.29
CA VAL A 14 -4.48 9.71 -28.74
C VAL A 14 -5.75 8.98 -29.15
N SER A 15 -5.60 7.95 -29.99
CA SER A 15 -6.65 6.95 -30.17
C SER A 15 -6.75 6.13 -28.88
N GLY A 16 -7.96 5.99 -28.31
CA GLY A 16 -8.18 5.22 -27.10
C GLY A 16 -7.56 3.83 -27.20
N GLY A 17 -6.69 3.48 -26.25
CA GLY A 17 -6.10 2.15 -26.16
C GLY A 17 -7.16 1.11 -25.75
N GLU A 18 -7.02 -0.12 -26.20
CA GLU A 18 -7.85 -1.23 -25.77
C GLU A 18 -7.55 -1.58 -24.30
N GLY A 19 -8.33 -0.99 -23.39
CA GLY A 19 -8.28 -1.27 -21.96
C GLY A 19 -7.21 -0.49 -21.18
N GLY A 20 -7.54 -0.09 -19.96
CA GLY A 20 -6.64 0.56 -19.01
C GLY A 20 -6.61 2.09 -19.09
N GLN A 21 -5.55 2.68 -18.53
CA GLN A 21 -5.32 4.13 -18.48
C GLN A 21 -4.24 4.52 -19.50
N VAL A 22 -4.47 5.62 -20.20
CA VAL A 22 -3.50 6.26 -21.10
C VAL A 22 -2.99 7.54 -20.48
N TRP A 23 -1.71 7.59 -20.22
CA TRP A 23 -1.04 8.74 -19.60
C TRP A 23 -0.11 9.41 -20.58
N LEU A 24 -0.19 10.73 -20.70
CA LEU A 24 0.78 11.55 -21.41
C LEU A 24 1.80 12.07 -20.41
N THR A 25 3.08 11.85 -20.69
CA THR A 25 4.19 12.48 -19.96
C THR A 25 4.96 13.38 -20.92
N VAL A 26 5.08 14.64 -20.58
CA VAL A 26 5.91 15.64 -21.28
C VAL A 26 7.18 15.82 -20.47
N SER A 27 8.33 15.71 -21.11
CA SER A 27 9.66 15.87 -20.49
C SER A 27 10.40 17.00 -21.22
N VAL A 28 10.87 17.97 -20.46
CA VAL A 28 11.72 19.07 -20.95
C VAL A 28 13.16 18.74 -20.62
N ARG A 29 14.03 18.72 -21.63
CA ARG A 29 15.41 18.26 -21.48
C ARG A 29 16.38 19.29 -22.03
N LEU A 30 17.60 19.30 -21.49
CA LEU A 30 18.69 20.13 -22.03
C LEU A 30 19.01 19.69 -23.46
N ALA A 31 19.00 20.64 -24.40
CA ALA A 31 19.39 20.41 -25.79
C ALA A 31 20.93 20.23 -25.94
N HIS A 32 21.68 20.89 -25.06
CA HIS A 32 23.15 20.92 -25.08
C HIS A 32 23.69 20.65 -23.68
N GLU A 33 24.94 20.24 -23.62
CA GLU A 33 25.69 20.12 -22.37
C GLU A 33 25.86 21.49 -21.71
N LEU A 34 25.69 21.54 -20.40
CA LEU A 34 25.94 22.68 -19.53
C LEU A 34 26.96 22.29 -18.45
N PRO A 35 27.62 23.25 -17.76
CA PRO A 35 28.65 22.93 -16.74
C PRO A 35 28.15 22.04 -15.59
N TRP A 36 26.85 21.95 -15.37
CA TRP A 36 26.23 21.21 -14.27
C TRP A 36 25.46 19.95 -14.72
N ALA A 37 25.21 19.76 -16.04
CA ALA A 37 24.52 18.57 -16.54
C ALA A 37 24.74 18.37 -18.05
N GLY A 38 24.84 17.12 -18.48
CA GLY A 38 24.97 16.75 -19.88
C GLY A 38 23.72 16.98 -20.71
N ALA A 39 23.87 16.99 -22.04
CA ALA A 39 22.74 17.01 -22.96
C ALA A 39 21.77 15.87 -22.68
N GLY A 40 20.47 16.11 -22.80
CA GLY A 40 19.42 15.16 -22.49
C GLY A 40 19.02 15.10 -21.02
N HIS A 41 19.68 15.81 -20.11
CA HIS A 41 19.26 15.92 -18.70
C HIS A 41 17.86 16.52 -18.60
N GLU A 42 16.95 15.87 -17.86
CA GLU A 42 15.59 16.34 -17.69
C GLU A 42 15.55 17.45 -16.64
N ILE A 43 15.04 18.62 -17.03
CA ILE A 43 14.94 19.81 -16.19
C ILE A 43 13.53 20.06 -15.67
N ALA A 44 12.52 19.53 -16.35
CA ALA A 44 11.12 19.59 -15.92
C ALA A 44 10.30 18.49 -16.59
N TRP A 45 9.17 18.19 -16.00
CA TRP A 45 8.20 17.27 -16.58
C TRP A 45 6.78 17.63 -16.13
N GLY A 46 5.80 17.16 -16.89
CA GLY A 46 4.39 17.20 -16.54
C GLY A 46 3.71 15.92 -17.00
N GLN A 47 2.65 15.50 -16.31
CA GLN A 47 1.92 14.31 -16.64
C GLN A 47 0.41 14.53 -16.49
N GLY A 48 -0.38 13.97 -17.42
CA GLY A 48 -1.83 14.01 -17.40
C GLY A 48 -2.44 12.68 -17.86
N LEU A 49 -3.58 12.31 -17.27
CA LEU A 49 -4.41 11.20 -17.72
C LEU A 49 -5.21 11.66 -18.94
N LEU A 50 -5.02 11.02 -20.10
CA LEU A 50 -5.73 11.35 -21.34
C LEU A 50 -6.99 10.53 -21.54
N ALA A 51 -6.95 9.27 -21.18
CA ALA A 51 -8.09 8.36 -21.33
C ALA A 51 -8.05 7.25 -20.28
N GLU A 52 -9.22 6.81 -19.88
CA GLU A 52 -9.42 5.64 -19.03
C GLU A 52 -10.50 4.75 -19.63
N ALA A 53 -10.19 3.47 -19.81
CA ALA A 53 -11.17 2.52 -20.30
C ALA A 53 -12.29 2.31 -19.29
N ALA A 54 -13.51 2.15 -19.79
CA ALA A 54 -14.63 1.74 -18.96
C ALA A 54 -14.31 0.40 -18.26
N PRO A 55 -14.74 0.21 -17.01
CA PRO A 55 -14.53 -1.05 -16.31
C PRO A 55 -15.20 -2.18 -17.10
N ALA A 56 -14.47 -3.29 -17.25
CA ALA A 56 -15.03 -4.49 -17.84
C ALA A 56 -16.23 -5.01 -17.02
N PRO A 57 -17.22 -5.66 -17.65
CA PRO A 57 -18.31 -6.28 -16.91
C PRO A 57 -17.77 -7.20 -15.80
N ALA A 58 -18.38 -7.10 -14.62
CA ALA A 58 -17.95 -7.93 -13.50
C ALA A 58 -18.22 -9.41 -13.81
N PRO A 59 -17.24 -10.30 -13.68
CA PRO A 59 -17.45 -11.72 -13.88
C PRO A 59 -18.38 -12.30 -12.82
N ALA A 60 -19.04 -13.42 -13.13
CA ALA A 60 -19.96 -14.08 -12.21
C ALA A 60 -19.26 -14.46 -10.91
N PRO A 61 -19.86 -14.12 -9.75
CA PRO A 61 -19.28 -14.43 -8.45
C PRO A 61 -19.37 -15.92 -8.15
N GLN A 62 -18.40 -16.41 -7.37
CA GLN A 62 -18.37 -17.76 -6.83
C GLN A 62 -18.94 -17.76 -5.41
N ARG A 63 -19.63 -18.83 -5.02
CA ARG A 63 -20.16 -18.97 -3.67
C ARG A 63 -19.17 -19.66 -2.74
N PRO A 64 -19.14 -19.26 -1.44
CA PRO A 64 -18.35 -19.96 -0.44
C PRO A 64 -18.91 -21.37 -0.19
N VAL A 65 -18.02 -22.36 -0.08
CA VAL A 65 -18.34 -23.76 0.25
C VAL A 65 -17.67 -24.10 1.57
N THR A 66 -18.47 -24.56 2.54
CA THR A 66 -17.95 -24.94 3.85
C THR A 66 -17.85 -26.45 3.99
N GLU A 67 -16.65 -26.95 4.23
CA GLU A 67 -16.37 -28.38 4.44
C GLU A 67 -15.32 -28.56 5.53
N ARG A 68 -15.57 -29.51 6.46
CA ARG A 68 -14.61 -29.95 7.50
C ARG A 68 -13.95 -28.78 8.25
N GLY A 69 -14.72 -27.77 8.63
CA GLY A 69 -14.22 -26.61 9.39
C GLY A 69 -13.42 -25.60 8.56
N ARG A 70 -13.48 -25.70 7.24
CA ARG A 70 -12.85 -24.75 6.30
C ARG A 70 -13.88 -24.17 5.35
N VAL A 71 -13.63 -22.95 4.88
CA VAL A 71 -14.42 -22.29 3.83
C VAL A 71 -13.51 -22.11 2.61
N ARG A 72 -13.93 -22.66 1.48
CA ARG A 72 -13.32 -22.40 0.17
C ARG A 72 -14.13 -21.34 -0.55
N LEU A 73 -13.47 -20.30 -1.03
CA LEU A 73 -14.07 -19.24 -1.85
C LEU A 73 -13.11 -18.88 -2.99
N GLY A 74 -13.39 -19.40 -4.18
CA GLY A 74 -12.47 -19.29 -5.31
C GLY A 74 -11.08 -19.81 -4.98
N PRO A 75 -10.02 -19.01 -5.17
CA PRO A 75 -8.65 -19.40 -4.82
C PRO A 75 -8.36 -19.33 -3.31
N GLY A 76 -9.25 -18.75 -2.49
CA GLY A 76 -9.07 -18.59 -1.06
C GLY A 76 -9.52 -19.81 -0.23
N LEU A 77 -8.71 -20.22 0.74
CA LEU A 77 -9.06 -21.21 1.75
C LEU A 77 -9.02 -20.55 3.13
N PHE A 78 -10.11 -20.63 3.88
CA PHE A 78 -10.27 -19.97 5.17
C PHE A 78 -10.54 -20.98 6.28
N ASP A 79 -10.18 -20.65 7.50
CA ASP A 79 -10.67 -21.28 8.71
C ASP A 79 -12.10 -20.85 9.01
N ALA A 80 -13.04 -21.78 9.09
CA ALA A 80 -14.46 -21.47 9.23
C ALA A 80 -14.83 -20.83 10.58
N ARG A 81 -14.03 -21.06 11.63
CA ARG A 81 -14.28 -20.57 12.99
C ARG A 81 -13.73 -19.16 13.21
N THR A 82 -12.56 -18.87 12.65
CA THR A 82 -11.87 -17.60 12.89
C THR A 82 -11.96 -16.65 11.70
N GLY A 83 -12.37 -17.13 10.52
CA GLY A 83 -12.39 -16.38 9.28
C GLY A 83 -11.01 -16.06 8.69
N ARG A 84 -9.96 -16.64 9.25
CA ARG A 84 -8.58 -16.38 8.78
C ARG A 84 -8.34 -17.01 7.42
N LEU A 85 -7.79 -16.24 6.49
CA LEU A 85 -7.27 -16.78 5.23
C LEU A 85 -6.04 -17.65 5.55
N LEU A 86 -6.08 -18.90 5.13
CA LEU A 86 -5.02 -19.90 5.37
C LEU A 86 -4.03 -19.95 4.20
N CYS A 87 -4.54 -19.88 2.98
CA CYS A 87 -3.73 -19.78 1.77
C CYS A 87 -4.55 -19.25 0.59
N LEU A 88 -3.85 -18.77 -0.42
CA LEU A 88 -4.38 -18.32 -1.70
C LEU A 88 -3.85 -19.24 -2.79
N ASP A 89 -4.67 -20.20 -3.24
CA ASP A 89 -4.30 -21.19 -4.26
C ASP A 89 -2.92 -21.84 -4.00
N GLY A 90 -2.73 -22.30 -2.78
CA GLY A 90 -1.47 -22.89 -2.30
C GLY A 90 -0.37 -21.90 -1.90
N LEU A 91 -0.51 -20.62 -2.22
CA LEU A 91 0.43 -19.60 -1.77
C LEU A 91 0.19 -19.26 -0.29
N ALA A 92 1.23 -19.33 0.53
CA ALA A 92 1.19 -18.87 1.91
C ALA A 92 1.23 -17.32 1.94
N THR A 93 0.12 -16.71 2.37
CA THR A 93 0.02 -15.24 2.46
C THR A 93 0.22 -14.71 3.88
N GLY A 94 0.54 -15.59 4.84
CA GLY A 94 0.28 -15.34 6.23
C GLY A 94 -1.24 -15.20 6.46
N THR A 95 -1.65 -14.77 7.65
CA THR A 95 -3.04 -14.37 7.86
C THR A 95 -3.14 -12.87 7.62
N PRO A 96 -3.80 -12.41 6.53
CA PRO A 96 -3.99 -10.98 6.30
C PRO A 96 -4.73 -10.34 7.49
N ARG A 97 -4.21 -9.23 7.99
CA ARG A 97 -4.76 -8.52 9.16
C ARG A 97 -4.79 -7.02 8.89
N LEU A 98 -5.72 -6.34 9.55
CA LEU A 98 -5.66 -4.89 9.59
C LEU A 98 -4.38 -4.44 10.30
N GLY A 99 -3.61 -3.58 9.65
CA GLY A 99 -2.47 -2.86 10.20
C GLY A 99 -2.78 -1.37 10.33
N ALA A 100 -2.45 -0.80 11.49
CA ALA A 100 -2.56 0.62 11.76
C ALA A 100 -1.29 1.19 12.40
N TRP A 101 -0.18 0.46 12.30
CA TRP A 101 1.13 0.86 12.80
C TRP A 101 2.14 0.99 11.66
N ARG A 102 3.02 1.95 11.75
CA ARG A 102 4.26 2.07 10.98
C ARG A 102 5.39 2.50 11.90
N ALA A 103 6.62 2.22 11.53
CA ALA A 103 7.77 2.79 12.23
C ALA A 103 7.72 4.31 12.13
N PRO A 104 7.80 5.05 13.24
CA PRO A 104 7.84 6.50 13.20
C PRO A 104 9.06 7.02 12.44
N THR A 105 8.87 8.15 11.77
CA THR A 105 9.98 8.92 11.18
C THR A 105 10.56 9.89 12.21
N ASP A 106 11.75 10.45 11.93
CA ASP A 106 12.32 11.52 12.74
C ASP A 106 11.37 12.73 12.84
N ASN A 107 10.56 12.97 11.81
CA ASN A 107 9.54 14.01 11.82
C ASN A 107 8.38 13.67 12.78
N ASP A 108 7.96 12.41 12.86
CA ASP A 108 6.93 11.96 13.79
C ASP A 108 7.39 12.04 15.27
N GLU A 109 8.68 11.82 15.52
CA GLU A 109 9.29 11.98 16.86
C GLU A 109 9.40 13.45 17.28
N GLY A 110 9.47 14.36 16.32
CA GLY A 110 9.39 15.80 16.48
C GLY A 110 10.57 16.43 17.21
N THR A 111 11.52 17.01 16.47
CA THR A 111 12.62 17.79 17.07
C THR A 111 12.21 19.25 17.32
N HIS A 112 11.29 19.79 16.50
CA HIS A 112 10.88 21.20 16.52
C HIS A 112 9.37 21.40 16.36
N GLY A 113 8.54 20.39 16.62
CA GLY A 113 7.08 20.46 16.49
C GLY A 113 6.37 19.68 17.58
N VAL A 114 5.07 19.52 17.46
CA VAL A 114 4.32 18.62 18.33
C VAL A 114 4.53 17.19 17.82
N PRO A 115 5.30 16.35 18.52
CA PRO A 115 5.55 14.98 18.08
C PRO A 115 4.24 14.18 18.09
N VAL A 116 4.02 13.35 17.10
CA VAL A 116 2.84 12.47 17.02
C VAL A 116 3.14 11.05 17.48
N ALA A 117 4.37 10.58 17.29
CA ALA A 117 4.77 9.21 17.65
C ALA A 117 4.61 8.87 19.14
N PRO A 118 4.90 9.75 20.10
CA PRO A 118 4.61 9.50 21.52
C PRO A 118 3.13 9.22 21.79
N PHE A 119 2.20 9.90 21.09
CA PHE A 119 0.77 9.64 21.24
C PHE A 119 0.39 8.27 20.68
N TRP A 120 0.95 7.87 19.54
CA TRP A 120 0.75 6.54 18.97
C TRP A 120 1.18 5.42 19.92
N ARG A 121 2.38 5.56 20.53
CA ARG A 121 2.89 4.59 21.52
C ARG A 121 2.09 4.62 22.82
N ALA A 122 1.72 5.80 23.32
CA ALA A 122 0.90 5.93 24.51
C ALA A 122 -0.48 5.27 24.33
N LEU A 123 -1.08 5.39 23.15
CA LEU A 123 -2.30 4.66 22.79
C LEU A 123 -2.08 3.15 22.58
N GLY A 124 -0.85 2.69 22.38
CA GLY A 124 -0.53 1.29 22.11
C GLY A 124 -0.85 0.85 20.67
N LEU A 125 -0.74 1.75 19.70
CA LEU A 125 -0.96 1.40 18.28
C LEU A 125 0.12 0.45 17.74
N ASP A 126 1.28 0.40 18.39
CA ASP A 126 2.37 -0.55 18.14
C ASP A 126 2.07 -1.98 18.60
N ARG A 127 1.03 -2.20 19.42
CA ARG A 127 0.67 -3.51 20.01
C ARG A 127 -0.83 -3.79 19.97
N LEU A 128 -1.41 -3.54 18.83
CA LEU A 128 -2.82 -3.81 18.56
C LEU A 128 -3.10 -5.32 18.62
N THR A 129 -4.23 -5.67 19.20
CA THR A 129 -4.76 -7.04 19.23
C THR A 129 -6.02 -7.14 18.42
N GLU A 130 -6.21 -8.25 17.70
CA GLU A 130 -7.40 -8.51 16.91
C GLU A 130 -8.26 -9.58 17.57
N ARG A 131 -9.53 -9.26 17.79
CA ARG A 131 -10.55 -10.19 18.29
C ARG A 131 -11.62 -10.40 17.24
N CYS A 132 -11.83 -11.64 16.80
CA CYS A 132 -12.93 -12.01 15.93
C CYS A 132 -14.26 -11.85 16.69
N LEU A 133 -15.21 -11.17 16.09
CA LEU A 133 -16.57 -10.93 16.60
C LEU A 133 -17.58 -11.85 15.95
N SER A 134 -17.48 -12.03 14.63
CA SER A 134 -18.37 -12.92 13.88
C SER A 134 -17.76 -13.38 12.57
N VAL A 135 -18.14 -14.57 12.14
CA VAL A 135 -17.80 -15.16 10.84
C VAL A 135 -19.09 -15.68 10.23
N ARG A 136 -19.36 -15.33 8.97
CA ARG A 136 -20.57 -15.81 8.27
C ARG A 136 -20.37 -15.88 6.76
N ALA A 137 -21.01 -16.84 6.12
CA ALA A 137 -21.28 -16.81 4.69
C ALA A 137 -22.50 -15.89 4.45
N ASP A 138 -22.45 -15.06 3.41
CA ASP A 138 -23.47 -14.07 3.08
C ASP A 138 -23.66 -14.05 1.55
N GLY A 139 -24.52 -14.91 1.06
CA GLY A 139 -24.77 -15.11 -0.37
C GLY A 139 -23.53 -15.63 -1.10
N ASP A 140 -22.92 -14.78 -1.90
CA ASP A 140 -21.68 -15.01 -2.67
C ASP A 140 -20.43 -14.52 -1.96
N ALA A 141 -20.56 -14.06 -0.70
CA ALA A 141 -19.46 -13.52 0.08
C ALA A 141 -19.23 -14.29 1.38
N PHE A 142 -18.03 -14.17 1.90
CA PHE A 142 -17.61 -14.64 3.21
C PHE A 142 -17.18 -13.43 4.05
N GLN A 143 -17.92 -13.14 5.12
CA GLN A 143 -17.72 -11.95 5.93
C GLN A 143 -17.14 -12.32 7.29
N VAL A 144 -16.13 -11.56 7.69
CA VAL A 144 -15.50 -11.62 9.01
C VAL A 144 -15.56 -10.23 9.63
N ARG A 145 -16.05 -10.15 10.86
CA ARG A 145 -16.00 -8.92 11.65
C ARG A 145 -15.05 -9.09 12.80
N THR A 146 -14.19 -8.10 12.99
CA THR A 146 -13.22 -8.08 14.08
C THR A 146 -13.22 -6.74 14.79
N ARG A 147 -12.69 -6.72 16.02
CA ARG A 147 -12.26 -5.49 16.70
C ARG A 147 -10.74 -5.54 16.81
N VAL A 148 -10.09 -4.50 16.33
CA VAL A 148 -8.64 -4.29 16.44
C VAL A 148 -8.41 -3.11 17.39
N ALA A 149 -7.77 -3.36 18.52
CA ALA A 149 -7.61 -2.35 19.56
C ALA A 149 -6.38 -2.64 20.44
N PRO A 150 -5.83 -1.63 21.11
CA PRO A 150 -4.92 -1.83 22.22
C PRO A 150 -5.61 -2.60 23.35
N ALA A 151 -4.85 -3.29 24.19
CA ALA A 151 -5.40 -3.95 25.36
C ALA A 151 -6.05 -2.94 26.33
N ALA A 152 -7.22 -3.30 26.87
CA ALA A 152 -7.95 -2.51 27.88
C ALA A 152 -8.24 -1.05 27.46
N SER A 153 -8.53 -0.83 26.16
CA SER A 153 -8.86 0.48 25.60
C SER A 153 -10.27 0.51 24.99
N ASP A 154 -10.98 1.62 25.14
CA ASP A 154 -12.23 1.92 24.43
C ASP A 154 -11.96 2.40 23.00
N VAL A 155 -10.78 2.96 22.76
CA VAL A 155 -10.30 3.31 21.43
C VAL A 155 -9.97 2.04 20.63
N GLY A 156 -10.37 2.00 19.38
CA GLY A 156 -10.10 0.86 18.51
C GLY A 156 -10.70 1.02 17.13
N LEU A 157 -10.60 -0.04 16.33
CA LEU A 157 -11.12 -0.13 14.99
C LEU A 157 -12.10 -1.29 14.91
N GLU A 158 -13.35 -1.02 14.49
CA GLU A 158 -14.27 -2.06 14.06
C GLU A 158 -14.02 -2.36 12.60
N VAL A 159 -13.70 -3.61 12.31
CA VAL A 159 -13.24 -4.02 10.98
C VAL A 159 -14.18 -5.05 10.40
N THR A 160 -14.53 -4.84 9.14
CA THR A 160 -15.26 -5.81 8.33
C THR A 160 -14.42 -6.21 7.13
N TYR A 161 -14.11 -7.50 7.03
CA TYR A 161 -13.52 -8.13 5.86
C TYR A 161 -14.66 -8.82 5.11
N ARG A 162 -14.98 -8.34 3.91
CA ARG A 162 -15.94 -9.00 3.03
C ARG A 162 -15.20 -9.59 1.84
N TRP A 163 -15.06 -10.90 1.84
CA TRP A 163 -14.40 -11.65 0.80
C TRP A 163 -15.41 -12.11 -0.24
N SER A 164 -15.06 -11.97 -1.52
CA SER A 164 -15.77 -12.53 -2.66
C SER A 164 -14.78 -13.10 -3.66
N ALA A 165 -15.21 -13.92 -4.60
CA ALA A 165 -14.30 -14.46 -5.61
C ALA A 165 -14.97 -14.47 -6.98
N ALA A 166 -14.19 -14.14 -8.01
CA ALA A 166 -14.62 -14.19 -9.40
C ALA A 166 -13.38 -14.32 -10.32
N ALA A 167 -13.49 -15.11 -11.38
CA ALA A 167 -12.44 -15.28 -12.41
C ALA A 167 -11.03 -15.54 -11.84
N GLY A 168 -10.91 -16.42 -10.83
CA GLY A 168 -9.63 -16.78 -10.23
C GLY A 168 -9.03 -15.73 -9.29
N THR A 169 -9.74 -14.63 -9.03
CA THR A 169 -9.32 -13.58 -8.10
C THR A 169 -10.16 -13.62 -6.83
N LEU A 170 -9.49 -13.56 -5.69
CA LEU A 170 -10.10 -13.37 -4.37
C LEU A 170 -10.13 -11.87 -4.06
N TRP A 171 -11.32 -11.30 -4.01
CA TRP A 171 -11.54 -9.88 -3.72
C TRP A 171 -11.80 -9.67 -2.23
N LEU A 172 -11.18 -8.65 -1.68
CA LEU A 172 -11.41 -8.14 -0.34
C LEU A 172 -12.00 -6.73 -0.43
N ASP A 173 -13.19 -6.56 0.15
CA ASP A 173 -13.72 -5.26 0.55
C ASP A 173 -13.49 -5.12 2.06
N LEU A 174 -12.47 -4.35 2.43
CA LEU A 174 -12.11 -4.04 3.82
C LEU A 174 -12.75 -2.71 4.21
N GLN A 175 -13.42 -2.69 5.35
CA GLN A 175 -13.88 -1.47 6.00
C GLN A 175 -13.37 -1.44 7.44
N ALA A 176 -12.77 -0.33 7.84
CA ALA A 176 -12.29 -0.10 9.18
C ALA A 176 -12.86 1.22 9.71
N ARG A 177 -13.62 1.13 10.78
CA ARG A 177 -14.26 2.29 11.44
C ARG A 177 -13.57 2.56 12.78
N ALA A 178 -13.03 3.74 12.95
CA ALA A 178 -12.52 4.18 14.22
C ALA A 178 -13.67 4.36 15.25
N VAL A 179 -13.47 3.86 16.45
CA VAL A 179 -14.39 3.98 17.59
C VAL A 179 -13.66 4.47 18.83
N GLY A 180 -14.38 5.14 19.74
CA GLY A 180 -13.79 5.82 20.89
C GLY A 180 -13.30 7.22 20.56
N GLN A 181 -12.72 7.90 21.56
CA GLN A 181 -12.16 9.25 21.39
C GLN A 181 -10.68 9.16 21.07
N TRP A 182 -10.34 9.47 19.84
CA TRP A 182 -8.97 9.43 19.34
C TRP A 182 -8.27 10.76 19.60
N PRO A 183 -7.16 10.79 20.37
CA PRO A 183 -6.45 12.03 20.68
C PRO A 183 -5.44 12.44 19.60
N CYS A 184 -5.22 11.61 18.59
CA CYS A 184 -4.22 11.84 17.53
C CYS A 184 -4.63 11.22 16.20
N PRO A 185 -4.03 11.65 15.08
CA PRO A 185 -4.16 10.98 13.78
C PRO A 185 -3.68 9.52 13.84
N LEU A 186 -4.13 8.71 12.88
CA LEU A 186 -3.62 7.33 12.69
C LEU A 186 -2.28 7.36 11.95
N PRO A 187 -1.35 6.43 12.23
CA PRO A 187 -0.10 6.29 11.45
C PRO A 187 -0.36 5.85 10.00
N ARG A 188 -1.17 4.84 9.85
CA ARG A 188 -1.63 4.25 8.58
C ARG A 188 -2.88 3.42 8.80
N ILE A 189 -3.52 3.00 7.72
CA ILE A 189 -4.60 2.02 7.78
C ILE A 189 -4.60 1.17 6.51
N GLY A 190 -4.50 -0.14 6.66
CA GLY A 190 -4.40 -1.05 5.54
C GLY A 190 -4.37 -2.50 5.95
N LEU A 191 -3.92 -3.36 5.04
CA LEU A 191 -3.83 -4.80 5.20
C LEU A 191 -2.36 -5.23 5.25
N ASP A 192 -1.99 -6.00 6.25
CA ASP A 192 -0.67 -6.61 6.39
C ASP A 192 -0.69 -8.07 5.95
N LEU A 193 0.26 -8.46 5.10
CA LEU A 193 0.49 -9.82 4.63
C LEU A 193 1.95 -10.21 4.89
N ALA A 194 2.19 -11.52 5.07
CA ALA A 194 3.54 -12.07 5.20
C ALA A 194 3.74 -13.17 4.15
N LEU A 195 4.38 -12.80 3.04
CA LEU A 195 4.60 -13.66 1.88
C LEU A 195 5.89 -14.48 2.02
N PRO A 196 6.07 -15.56 1.25
CA PRO A 196 7.37 -16.22 1.13
C PRO A 196 8.48 -15.25 0.73
N GLY A 197 9.67 -15.43 1.30
CA GLY A 197 10.77 -14.50 1.11
C GLY A 197 11.49 -14.60 -0.23
N ASP A 198 11.18 -15.59 -1.04
CA ASP A 198 11.66 -15.76 -2.41
C ASP A 198 10.92 -14.90 -3.43
N LEU A 199 9.80 -14.25 -3.04
CA LEU A 199 9.06 -13.30 -3.88
C LEU A 199 9.74 -11.92 -3.87
N ASP A 200 10.91 -11.82 -4.51
CA ASP A 200 11.78 -10.65 -4.46
C ASP A 200 11.61 -9.69 -5.66
N ALA A 201 11.20 -10.17 -6.83
CA ALA A 201 10.97 -9.32 -8.00
C ALA A 201 9.62 -8.61 -7.88
N VAL A 202 9.65 -7.28 -7.92
CA VAL A 202 8.47 -6.42 -7.76
C VAL A 202 8.19 -5.66 -9.04
N GLN A 203 6.93 -5.68 -9.49
CA GLN A 203 6.45 -4.84 -10.57
C GLN A 203 5.15 -4.16 -10.16
N TRP A 204 5.00 -2.87 -10.47
CA TRP A 204 3.76 -2.16 -10.16
C TRP A 204 3.39 -1.13 -11.23
N PHE A 205 2.09 -0.81 -11.27
CA PHE A 205 1.56 0.34 -11.99
C PHE A 205 0.96 1.31 -10.98
N GLY A 206 1.63 2.42 -10.80
CA GLY A 206 1.32 3.40 -9.77
C GLY A 206 2.31 4.56 -9.80
N ARG A 207 2.42 5.32 -8.69
CA ARG A 207 3.46 6.33 -8.56
C ARG A 207 4.82 5.68 -8.30
N GLY A 208 5.87 6.27 -8.87
CA GLY A 208 7.24 5.79 -8.80
C GLY A 208 8.22 6.63 -9.63
N PRO A 209 9.48 6.14 -9.79
CA PRO A 209 10.02 4.90 -9.23
C PRO A 209 10.30 4.98 -7.73
N GLY A 210 10.61 6.17 -7.19
CA GLY A 210 10.93 6.40 -5.78
C GLY A 210 9.71 6.26 -4.86
N GLU A 211 9.95 6.44 -3.56
CA GLU A 211 8.88 6.48 -2.56
C GLU A 211 7.95 7.67 -2.77
N ALA A 212 6.71 7.47 -2.40
CA ALA A 212 5.67 8.50 -2.48
C ALA A 212 4.72 8.38 -1.30
N TYR A 213 4.49 9.49 -0.61
CA TYR A 213 3.54 9.66 0.46
C TYR A 213 2.56 10.78 0.07
N ARG A 214 1.45 10.92 0.79
CA ARG A 214 0.40 11.90 0.43
C ARG A 214 0.86 13.37 0.48
N ASP A 215 1.96 13.67 1.15
CA ASP A 215 2.60 14.98 1.24
C ASP A 215 3.99 15.04 0.56
N VAL A 216 4.48 13.91 0.03
CA VAL A 216 5.76 13.81 -0.67
C VAL A 216 5.58 12.94 -1.91
N ASP A 217 4.99 13.52 -2.97
CA ASP A 217 4.68 12.78 -4.21
C ASP A 217 5.11 13.51 -5.49
N GLN A 218 5.54 14.77 -5.40
CA GLN A 218 5.83 15.63 -6.54
C GLN A 218 6.98 15.13 -7.42
N GLY A 219 7.93 14.38 -6.84
CA GLY A 219 9.04 13.75 -7.56
C GLY A 219 8.67 12.47 -8.30
N THR A 220 7.43 11.99 -8.17
CA THR A 220 7.00 10.69 -8.71
C THR A 220 5.99 10.83 -9.84
N ARG A 221 5.99 9.86 -10.75
CA ARG A 221 5.07 9.78 -11.91
C ARG A 221 4.23 8.52 -11.83
N VAL A 222 3.09 8.53 -12.49
CA VAL A 222 2.33 7.31 -12.76
C VAL A 222 2.98 6.57 -13.91
N GLY A 223 3.30 5.30 -13.70
CA GLY A 223 3.96 4.46 -14.71
C GLY A 223 4.03 3.00 -14.28
N ARG A 224 4.62 2.19 -15.16
CA ARG A 224 5.00 0.82 -14.84
C ARG A 224 6.46 0.80 -14.42
N PHE A 225 6.72 0.27 -13.24
CA PHE A 225 8.04 0.20 -12.65
C PHE A 225 8.35 -1.21 -12.22
N THR A 226 9.65 -1.51 -12.16
CA THR A 226 10.18 -2.79 -11.66
C THR A 226 11.31 -2.53 -10.69
N ASP A 227 11.40 -3.32 -9.64
CA ASP A 227 12.47 -3.28 -8.66
C ASP A 227 12.57 -4.63 -7.93
N THR A 228 13.45 -4.73 -6.96
CA THR A 228 13.48 -5.80 -5.96
C THR A 228 12.89 -5.30 -4.64
N VAL A 229 12.50 -6.22 -3.75
CA VAL A 229 12.06 -5.85 -2.40
C VAL A 229 13.12 -5.00 -1.67
N ALA A 230 14.40 -5.31 -1.87
CA ALA A 230 15.51 -4.52 -1.32
C ALA A 230 15.64 -3.15 -1.99
N GLY A 231 15.49 -3.06 -3.32
CA GLY A 231 15.58 -1.82 -4.09
C GLY A 231 14.44 -0.84 -3.81
N LEU A 232 13.31 -1.33 -3.29
CA LEU A 232 12.22 -0.46 -2.84
C LEU A 232 12.58 0.39 -1.62
N GLN A 233 13.61 0.02 -0.85
CA GLN A 233 13.95 0.68 0.41
C GLN A 233 14.81 1.93 0.18
N VAL A 234 14.62 2.94 1.03
CA VAL A 234 15.50 4.11 1.12
C VAL A 234 16.41 3.91 2.33
N PRO A 235 17.74 3.88 2.13
CA PRO A 235 18.68 3.56 3.21
C PRO A 235 18.93 4.77 4.13
N TYR A 236 17.92 5.20 4.87
CA TYR A 236 18.10 6.23 5.90
C TYR A 236 19.13 5.79 6.94
N LEU A 237 19.99 6.72 7.38
CA LEU A 237 21.01 6.44 8.40
C LEU A 237 20.40 5.92 9.70
N ARG A 238 19.27 6.48 10.12
CA ARG A 238 18.41 5.92 11.16
C ARG A 238 17.24 5.24 10.48
N PRO A 239 17.10 3.91 10.63
CA PRO A 239 15.96 3.18 10.07
C PRO A 239 14.64 3.75 10.57
N GLN A 240 13.72 3.97 9.65
CA GLN A 240 12.41 4.57 9.87
C GLN A 240 11.48 4.21 8.72
N GLU A 241 10.20 4.59 8.77
CA GLU A 241 9.28 4.39 7.65
C GLU A 241 9.89 4.94 6.35
N ASN A 242 9.86 4.11 5.31
CA ASN A 242 10.36 4.44 3.99
C ASN A 242 9.74 3.54 2.93
N GLY A 243 9.98 3.85 1.66
CA GLY A 243 9.70 2.94 0.55
C GLY A 243 8.22 2.76 0.23
N HIS A 244 7.31 3.59 0.76
CA HIS A 244 5.90 3.55 0.41
C HIS A 244 5.66 4.07 -1.01
N ARG A 245 4.68 3.50 -1.73
CA ARG A 245 4.20 3.94 -3.06
C ARG A 245 2.71 4.08 -3.03
N ILE A 246 2.20 5.28 -3.32
CA ILE A 246 0.77 5.56 -3.43
C ILE A 246 0.28 5.45 -4.87
N GLY A 247 -1.03 5.54 -5.04
CA GLY A 247 -1.64 5.58 -6.37
C GLY A 247 -1.44 4.29 -7.17
N THR A 248 -1.28 3.16 -6.50
CA THR A 248 -1.07 1.86 -7.13
C THR A 248 -2.37 1.28 -7.65
N ARG A 249 -2.39 0.84 -8.93
CA ARG A 249 -3.50 0.17 -9.58
C ARG A 249 -3.35 -1.34 -9.52
N TRP A 250 -2.12 -1.81 -9.68
CA TRP A 250 -1.77 -3.19 -9.47
C TRP A 250 -0.29 -3.34 -9.07
N LEU A 251 -0.01 -4.44 -8.41
CA LEU A 251 1.30 -4.83 -7.90
C LEU A 251 1.49 -6.32 -8.13
N GLU A 252 2.67 -6.74 -8.55
CA GLU A 252 3.10 -8.14 -8.62
C GLU A 252 4.37 -8.34 -7.83
N LEU A 253 4.43 -9.44 -7.08
CA LEU A 253 5.64 -9.96 -6.48
C LEU A 253 5.87 -11.36 -7.02
N ARG A 254 7.06 -11.62 -7.56
CA ARG A 254 7.40 -12.88 -8.22
C ARG A 254 8.68 -13.48 -7.65
N GLY A 255 8.71 -14.80 -7.56
CA GLY A 255 9.90 -15.59 -7.35
C GLY A 255 10.72 -15.79 -8.63
N ALA A 256 11.86 -16.44 -8.50
CA ALA A 256 12.74 -16.74 -9.64
C ALA A 256 12.09 -17.69 -10.66
N ASP A 257 11.14 -18.50 -10.26
CA ASP A 257 10.34 -19.40 -11.12
C ASP A 257 9.19 -18.69 -11.84
N GLY A 258 8.99 -17.38 -11.59
CA GLY A 258 7.89 -16.60 -12.14
C GLY A 258 6.58 -16.68 -11.34
N ALA A 259 6.44 -17.68 -10.47
CA ALA A 259 5.27 -17.80 -9.60
C ALA A 259 5.21 -16.64 -8.58
N GLY A 260 4.01 -16.27 -8.13
CA GLY A 260 3.92 -15.17 -7.20
C GLY A 260 2.50 -14.73 -6.86
N LEU A 261 2.40 -13.48 -6.43
CA LEU A 261 1.16 -12.82 -6.07
C LEU A 261 0.94 -11.60 -6.96
N ARG A 262 -0.27 -11.47 -7.50
CA ARG A 262 -0.78 -10.23 -8.06
C ARG A 262 -1.81 -9.62 -7.13
N VAL A 263 -1.67 -8.32 -6.87
CA VAL A 263 -2.66 -7.48 -6.19
C VAL A 263 -3.22 -6.50 -7.21
N SER A 264 -4.53 -6.47 -7.36
CA SER A 264 -5.23 -5.56 -8.27
C SER A 264 -6.13 -4.61 -7.46
N GLY A 265 -6.13 -3.32 -7.79
CA GLY A 265 -7.08 -2.37 -7.21
C GLY A 265 -8.50 -2.65 -7.70
N GLY A 266 -9.48 -2.52 -6.82
CA GLY A 266 -10.89 -2.75 -7.10
C GLY A 266 -11.70 -1.46 -7.36
N GLY A 267 -11.05 -0.41 -7.83
CA GLY A 267 -11.62 0.92 -8.07
C GLY A 267 -10.64 1.99 -7.61
N PRO A 268 -10.70 2.47 -6.35
CA PRO A 268 -9.68 3.37 -5.83
C PRO A 268 -8.29 2.74 -5.85
N THR A 269 -7.28 3.58 -6.05
CA THR A 269 -5.88 3.17 -5.92
C THR A 269 -5.53 2.88 -4.47
N PHE A 270 -4.51 2.09 -4.26
CA PHE A 270 -4.00 1.77 -2.93
C PHE A 270 -2.53 2.17 -2.79
N GLY A 271 -2.03 2.22 -1.56
CA GLY A 271 -0.61 2.32 -1.28
C GLY A 271 0.01 0.95 -1.01
N PHE A 272 1.33 0.80 -1.18
CA PHE A 272 2.02 -0.40 -0.75
C PHE A 272 3.42 -0.14 -0.23
N THR A 273 3.88 -1.06 0.62
CA THR A 273 5.27 -1.21 1.03
C THR A 273 5.60 -2.69 1.07
N ALA A 274 6.77 -3.10 0.61
CA ALA A 274 7.26 -4.47 0.72
C ALA A 274 8.69 -4.46 1.26
N ARG A 275 8.98 -5.26 2.31
CA ARG A 275 10.30 -5.32 2.94
C ARG A 275 10.57 -6.66 3.61
N ARG A 276 11.85 -6.96 3.90
CA ARG A 276 12.30 -8.22 4.51
C ARG A 276 12.27 -8.20 6.05
N TRP A 277 11.76 -7.15 6.65
CA TRP A 277 11.56 -6.95 8.11
C TRP A 277 10.20 -6.31 8.36
N ASP A 278 9.65 -6.52 9.53
CA ASP A 278 8.41 -5.88 9.95
C ASP A 278 8.65 -4.46 10.50
N ASP A 279 7.57 -3.75 10.79
CA ASP A 279 7.63 -2.38 11.29
C ASP A 279 8.21 -2.27 12.68
N HIS A 280 8.13 -3.33 13.50
CA HIS A 280 8.73 -3.34 14.84
C HIS A 280 10.25 -3.47 14.76
N ALA A 281 10.75 -4.33 13.89
CA ALA A 281 12.19 -4.43 13.63
C ALA A 281 12.74 -3.11 13.07
N LEU A 282 11.97 -2.45 12.18
CA LEU A 282 12.34 -1.15 11.63
C LEU A 282 12.36 -0.04 12.69
N ASP A 283 11.37 0.01 13.59
CA ASP A 283 11.29 0.98 14.69
C ASP A 283 12.37 0.75 15.77
N ALA A 284 12.74 -0.52 16.02
CA ALA A 284 13.74 -0.88 17.00
C ALA A 284 15.19 -0.61 16.54
N ALA A 285 15.45 -0.68 15.24
CA ALA A 285 16.79 -0.51 14.68
C ALA A 285 17.26 0.95 14.77
N ARG A 286 18.49 1.15 15.23
CA ARG A 286 19.14 2.45 15.29
C ARG A 286 20.06 2.71 14.09
N HIS A 287 20.52 1.63 13.46
CA HIS A 287 21.44 1.67 12.32
C HIS A 287 21.03 0.63 11.26
N PRO A 288 21.32 0.87 9.97
CA PRO A 288 20.93 -0.05 8.90
C PRO A 288 21.45 -1.48 9.04
N HIS A 289 22.63 -1.68 9.63
CA HIS A 289 23.22 -3.01 9.83
C HIS A 289 22.50 -3.86 10.90
N GLU A 290 21.63 -3.25 11.71
CA GLU A 290 20.79 -3.96 12.68
C GLU A 290 19.55 -4.58 12.03
N LEU A 291 19.22 -4.15 10.80
CA LEU A 291 18.08 -4.71 10.04
C LEU A 291 18.50 -6.03 9.39
N VAL A 292 18.07 -7.11 9.98
CA VAL A 292 18.32 -8.46 9.46
C VAL A 292 17.15 -8.89 8.59
N ALA A 293 17.46 -9.25 7.33
CA ALA A 293 16.46 -9.76 6.41
C ALA A 293 15.88 -11.09 6.91
N GLY A 294 14.56 -11.11 7.13
CA GLY A 294 13.83 -12.31 7.54
C GLY A 294 13.53 -13.27 6.38
N GLU A 295 12.91 -14.40 6.68
CA GLU A 295 12.47 -15.41 5.70
C GLU A 295 11.20 -15.02 4.93
N ARG A 296 10.59 -13.89 5.27
CA ARG A 296 9.34 -13.44 4.67
C ARG A 296 9.46 -12.04 4.07
N VAL A 297 8.62 -11.79 3.08
CA VAL A 297 8.34 -10.43 2.61
C VAL A 297 7.10 -9.92 3.35
N HIS A 298 7.26 -8.87 4.13
CA HIS A 298 6.18 -8.14 4.78
C HIS A 298 5.62 -7.16 3.76
N LEU A 299 4.42 -7.47 3.25
CA LEU A 299 3.69 -6.64 2.30
C LEU A 299 2.57 -5.91 3.03
N ARG A 300 2.55 -4.59 2.92
CA ARG A 300 1.45 -3.73 3.36
C ARG A 300 0.70 -3.20 2.15
N LEU A 301 -0.62 -3.23 2.21
CA LEU A 301 -1.53 -2.65 1.22
C LEU A 301 -2.38 -1.61 1.94
N ASP A 302 -2.11 -0.34 1.70
CA ASP A 302 -2.71 0.74 2.47
C ASP A 302 -3.92 1.36 1.77
N ALA A 303 -5.01 1.47 2.53
CA ALA A 303 -6.13 2.32 2.17
C ALA A 303 -5.73 3.79 2.24
N ASP A 304 -4.97 4.14 3.30
CA ASP A 304 -4.46 5.47 3.52
C ASP A 304 -3.27 5.48 4.48
N HIS A 305 -2.47 6.55 4.43
CA HIS A 305 -1.23 6.70 5.19
C HIS A 305 -1.10 8.14 5.67
N HIS A 306 -0.65 8.34 6.91
CA HIS A 306 -0.32 9.67 7.44
C HIS A 306 0.85 10.27 6.65
N GLY A 307 0.83 11.55 6.42
CA GLY A 307 1.96 12.26 5.82
C GLY A 307 3.24 12.09 6.65
N THR A 308 4.37 12.38 6.04
CA THR A 308 5.68 12.29 6.71
C THR A 308 6.15 13.62 7.29
N GLY A 309 5.60 14.76 6.82
CA GLY A 309 5.94 16.08 7.31
C GLY A 309 7.40 16.46 7.10
N SER A 310 7.80 17.55 7.76
CA SER A 310 9.19 18.07 7.74
C SER A 310 9.64 18.56 9.12
N ALA A 311 9.06 18.02 10.21
CA ALA A 311 9.22 18.54 11.58
C ALA A 311 10.64 18.48 12.14
N SER A 312 11.58 17.79 11.50
CA SER A 312 13.00 17.83 11.84
C SER A 312 13.65 19.20 11.55
N CYS A 313 13.11 19.96 10.58
CA CYS A 313 13.60 21.31 10.23
C CYS A 313 12.50 22.25 9.71
N GLY A 314 11.24 21.84 9.75
CA GLY A 314 10.07 22.58 9.27
C GLY A 314 8.80 22.24 10.04
N PRO A 315 7.61 22.49 9.47
CA PRO A 315 6.35 22.15 10.09
C PRO A 315 6.15 20.64 10.15
N GLY A 316 5.33 20.17 11.11
CA GLY A 316 4.78 18.81 11.10
C GLY A 316 3.87 18.56 9.90
N VAL A 317 3.19 17.42 9.90
CA VAL A 317 2.24 17.08 8.85
C VAL A 317 1.10 18.09 8.80
N LEU A 318 0.92 18.74 7.65
CA LEU A 318 -0.15 19.73 7.46
C LEU A 318 -1.54 19.06 7.57
N PRO A 319 -2.57 19.79 8.02
CA PRO A 319 -3.90 19.22 8.29
C PRO A 319 -4.48 18.38 7.15
N GLN A 320 -4.30 18.80 5.90
CA GLN A 320 -4.80 18.07 4.72
C GLN A 320 -4.10 16.75 4.45
N HIS A 321 -2.93 16.53 5.05
CA HIS A 321 -2.13 15.31 4.92
C HIS A 321 -2.19 14.41 6.16
N GLN A 322 -2.93 14.82 7.19
CA GLN A 322 -3.14 14.01 8.38
C GLN A 322 -4.14 12.89 8.07
N LEU A 323 -3.88 11.70 8.58
CA LEU A 323 -4.80 10.58 8.54
C LEU A 323 -5.72 10.64 9.76
N THR A 324 -6.88 11.26 9.60
CA THR A 324 -7.85 11.41 10.69
C THR A 324 -8.56 10.08 10.98
N PRO A 325 -8.82 9.75 12.27
CA PRO A 325 -9.68 8.63 12.63
C PRO A 325 -11.07 8.77 12.00
N GLY A 326 -11.58 7.69 11.40
CA GLY A 326 -12.85 7.73 10.68
C GLY A 326 -13.23 6.38 10.11
N LEU A 327 -13.98 6.38 9.02
CA LEU A 327 -14.25 5.21 8.20
C LEU A 327 -13.27 5.19 7.03
N HIS A 328 -12.47 4.14 6.96
CA HIS A 328 -11.55 3.88 5.86
C HIS A 328 -11.93 2.60 5.15
N SER A 329 -11.68 2.54 3.85
CA SER A 329 -12.00 1.36 3.04
C SER A 329 -10.88 1.05 2.05
N LEU A 330 -10.65 -0.23 1.83
CA LEU A 330 -9.70 -0.75 0.85
C LEU A 330 -10.39 -1.84 0.05
N ARG A 331 -10.31 -1.78 -1.27
CA ARG A 331 -10.77 -2.84 -2.14
C ARG A 331 -9.61 -3.34 -3.01
N VAL A 332 -9.23 -4.60 -2.81
CA VAL A 332 -8.14 -5.25 -3.54
C VAL A 332 -8.51 -6.67 -3.95
N GLY A 333 -8.04 -7.09 -5.10
CA GLY A 333 -8.12 -8.46 -5.59
C GLY A 333 -6.77 -9.15 -5.48
N LEU A 334 -6.74 -10.36 -4.94
CA LEU A 334 -5.56 -11.19 -4.78
C LEU A 334 -5.66 -12.38 -5.74
N SER A 335 -4.66 -12.59 -6.58
CA SER A 335 -4.57 -13.76 -7.45
C SER A 335 -3.17 -14.33 -7.47
N ARG A 336 -3.08 -15.67 -7.54
CA ARG A 336 -1.81 -16.35 -7.73
C ARG A 336 -1.31 -16.16 -9.16
N LEU A 337 -0.03 -15.86 -9.32
CA LEU A 337 0.65 -15.89 -10.60
C LEU A 337 1.26 -17.28 -10.79
N PRO A 338 1.06 -17.93 -11.95
CA PRO A 338 1.75 -19.17 -12.29
C PRO A 338 3.25 -18.92 -12.48
N GLY A 339 4.04 -19.97 -12.29
CA GLY A 339 5.44 -20.02 -12.66
C GLY A 339 5.64 -20.23 -14.15
#